data_3e505b6a489ffce658a878e0885b8987
#
_entry.id   3e505b6a489ffce658a878e0885b8987
#
_cell.length_a   1.000
_cell.length_b   1.000
_cell.length_c   1.000
_cell.angle_alpha   90.00
_cell.angle_beta   90.00
_cell.angle_gamma   90.00
#
_symmetry.space_group_name_H-M   'P 1'
#
loop_
_entity.id
_entity.type
_entity.pdbx_description
1 polymer ?
#
loop_
_entity_poly.entity_id
_entity_poly.type
_entity_poly.pdbx_seq_one_letter_code
_entity_poly.pdbx_strand_id
1 'polypeptide(L)'
;IYQCDWSSDVCSSDLPGYTVQASVAYNHDNATGLIYDKNSFLVRPEPVGVFRPHAIDVAYLGLASDGHIGRYNVSSQFYYALGHDTLNALANQQQEISAAFAAVELSYDRDYTRFRTSFLWASGDRDPNNSHATGFDAPFPNENFAGGNFSYWQRQSIRLFGTNLTNAGSLLPDLRTSRIQGQTNFVNPGLLLYNLGIDFDVTPKLKLVNNFNFLWFESSAVLEQYVYAGGIGNFIGNDISMGCEYRPLLSNNAVVTFGVSTLIPGGGFKSLYDKYQSTVDPQVAGFIDFVLQY
;
A
#
# COMPACT_ATOMS: atom_id res chain seq x y z
N ILE A 1 -7.42 12.93 -17.78
CA ILE A 1 -7.54 12.73 -16.30
C ILE A 1 -8.93 13.22 -15.94
N TYR A 2 -9.89 12.31 -15.80
CA TYR A 2 -11.19 12.63 -15.23
C TYR A 2 -11.11 12.33 -13.75
N GLN A 3 -11.05 13.37 -12.95
CA GLN A 3 -11.21 13.30 -11.51
C GLN A 3 -12.71 13.20 -11.26
N CYS A 4 -13.24 11.99 -11.10
CA CYS A 4 -14.60 11.79 -10.64
C CYS A 4 -14.61 11.95 -9.12
N ASP A 5 -14.95 13.14 -8.68
CA ASP A 5 -15.27 13.43 -7.30
C ASP A 5 -16.76 13.05 -7.07
N TRP A 6 -16.99 11.78 -6.78
CA TRP A 6 -18.31 11.29 -6.37
C TRP A 6 -18.18 10.64 -4.99
N SER A 7 -17.95 11.46 -3.96
CA SER A 7 -18.23 11.07 -2.61
C SER A 7 -19.68 11.45 -2.29
N SER A 8 -20.59 10.49 -2.37
CA SER A 8 -21.88 10.67 -1.72
C SER A 8 -21.68 10.42 -0.24
N ASP A 9 -21.57 11.46 0.55
CA ASP A 9 -21.58 11.40 2.01
C ASP A 9 -22.92 10.82 2.47
N VAL A 10 -22.92 9.58 2.91
CA VAL A 10 -24.07 8.96 3.54
C VAL A 10 -23.77 8.81 5.02
N CYS A 11 -24.35 9.74 5.80
CA CYS A 11 -24.58 9.72 7.25
C CYS A 11 -23.36 9.57 8.17
N SER A 12 -22.95 10.69 8.71
CA SER A 12 -22.19 10.76 9.97
C SER A 12 -23.12 10.44 11.15
N SER A 13 -22.83 9.41 11.92
CA SER A 13 -23.36 9.30 13.27
C SER A 13 -22.46 10.12 14.17
N ASP A 14 -22.91 11.29 14.59
CA ASP A 14 -22.17 12.19 15.47
C ASP A 14 -22.10 11.63 16.90
N LEU A 15 -21.16 10.72 17.13
CA LEU A 15 -20.59 10.59 18.46
C LEU A 15 -19.64 11.80 18.64
N PRO A 16 -19.72 12.57 19.73
CA PRO A 16 -18.85 13.71 19.92
C PRO A 16 -17.37 13.33 19.75
N GLY A 17 -16.71 13.84 18.71
CA GLY A 17 -15.31 13.59 18.43
C GLY A 17 -15.00 12.32 17.60
N TYR A 18 -16.01 11.60 17.06
CA TYR A 18 -15.80 10.42 16.24
C TYR A 18 -16.72 10.41 15.01
N THR A 19 -16.15 10.26 13.84
CA THR A 19 -16.86 10.27 12.56
C THR A 19 -16.79 8.90 11.90
N VAL A 20 -17.89 8.45 11.33
CA VAL A 20 -17.97 7.22 10.52
C VAL A 20 -18.50 7.59 9.14
N GLN A 21 -17.85 7.10 8.11
CA GLN A 21 -18.19 7.34 6.70
C GLN A 21 -18.34 6.02 5.96
N ALA A 22 -19.44 5.84 5.26
CA ALA A 22 -19.61 4.78 4.28
C ALA A 22 -19.37 5.34 2.86
N SER A 23 -18.76 4.55 2.01
CA SER A 23 -18.46 4.95 0.63
C SER A 23 -18.69 3.80 -0.34
N VAL A 24 -19.04 4.16 -1.58
CA VAL A 24 -19.08 3.22 -2.70
C VAL A 24 -18.30 3.85 -3.84
N ALA A 25 -17.32 3.12 -4.35
CA ALA A 25 -16.53 3.54 -5.52
C ALA A 25 -16.64 2.47 -6.61
N TYR A 26 -16.63 2.89 -7.87
CA TYR A 26 -16.63 1.97 -9.00
C TYR A 26 -15.46 2.32 -9.92
N ASN A 27 -14.68 1.31 -10.26
CA ASN A 27 -13.58 1.41 -11.20
C ASN A 27 -13.87 0.57 -12.43
N HIS A 28 -13.95 1.24 -13.59
CA HIS A 28 -14.02 0.60 -14.90
C HIS A 28 -12.72 0.94 -15.66
N ASP A 29 -11.88 -0.05 -15.86
CA ASP A 29 -10.61 0.11 -16.60
C ASP A 29 -10.62 -0.80 -17.82
N ASN A 30 -10.88 -0.22 -18.97
CA ASN A 30 -10.91 -0.91 -20.25
C ASN A 30 -9.62 -0.59 -21.03
N ALA A 31 -8.57 -1.38 -20.83
CA ALA A 31 -7.33 -1.25 -21.58
C ALA A 31 -7.49 -1.81 -23.00
N THR A 32 -8.14 -1.10 -23.87
CA THR A 32 -8.34 -1.50 -25.28
C THR A 32 -7.12 -1.28 -26.18
N GLY A 33 -6.10 -0.57 -25.70
CA GLY A 33 -4.92 -0.19 -26.46
C GLY A 33 -3.60 -0.41 -25.70
N LEU A 34 -2.52 -0.41 -26.47
CA LEU A 34 -1.16 -0.41 -25.90
C LEU A 34 -0.80 1.00 -25.46
N ILE A 35 -0.39 1.17 -24.21
CA ILE A 35 0.08 2.44 -23.66
C ILE A 35 1.57 2.32 -23.35
N TYR A 36 2.35 3.26 -23.87
CA TYR A 36 3.78 3.35 -23.67
C TYR A 36 4.12 4.57 -22.81
N ASP A 37 5.12 4.44 -21.96
CA ASP A 37 5.66 5.56 -21.20
C ASP A 37 6.54 6.47 -22.07
N LYS A 38 7.07 7.56 -21.47
CA LYS A 38 7.96 8.52 -22.14
C LYS A 38 9.27 7.91 -22.68
N ASN A 39 9.64 6.71 -22.23
CA ASN A 39 10.83 5.99 -22.66
C ASN A 39 10.50 4.86 -23.65
N SER A 40 9.26 4.82 -24.17
CA SER A 40 8.73 3.78 -25.08
C SER A 40 8.64 2.39 -24.47
N PHE A 41 8.55 2.26 -23.16
CA PHE A 41 8.24 0.99 -22.51
C PHE A 41 6.73 0.79 -22.46
N LEU A 42 6.28 -0.42 -22.78
CA LEU A 42 4.88 -0.81 -22.64
C LEU A 42 4.49 -0.81 -21.15
N VAL A 43 3.45 -0.06 -20.81
CA VAL A 43 2.92 0.03 -19.44
C VAL A 43 1.50 -0.52 -19.32
N ARG A 44 0.79 -0.63 -20.44
CA ARG A 44 -0.52 -1.28 -20.56
C ARG A 44 -0.63 -2.04 -21.88
N PRO A 45 -1.20 -3.25 -21.90
CA PRO A 45 -1.50 -4.09 -20.74
C PRO A 45 -0.23 -4.40 -19.94
N GLU A 46 -0.41 -4.89 -18.73
CA GLU A 46 0.73 -5.21 -17.86
C GLU A 46 1.73 -6.17 -18.48
N PRO A 47 3.05 -5.93 -18.32
CA PRO A 47 4.07 -6.81 -18.88
C PRO A 47 4.29 -8.10 -18.06
N VAL A 48 3.32 -8.50 -17.22
CA VAL A 48 3.34 -9.72 -16.41
C VAL A 48 2.35 -10.70 -17.00
N GLY A 49 2.81 -11.93 -17.30
CA GLY A 49 1.94 -12.99 -17.85
C GLY A 49 1.54 -12.73 -19.30
N VAL A 50 0.26 -12.87 -19.63
CA VAL A 50 -0.26 -12.77 -21.00
C VAL A 50 -0.52 -11.33 -21.40
N PHE A 51 0.20 -10.85 -22.40
CA PHE A 51 0.04 -9.49 -22.96
C PHE A 51 -1.21 -9.41 -23.86
N ARG A 52 -2.38 -9.23 -23.26
CA ARG A 52 -3.64 -9.00 -23.99
C ARG A 52 -4.41 -7.85 -23.33
N PRO A 53 -4.98 -6.92 -24.13
CA PRO A 53 -5.91 -5.95 -23.61
C PRO A 53 -7.09 -6.64 -22.94
N HIS A 54 -7.49 -6.17 -21.76
CA HIS A 54 -8.59 -6.71 -21.00
C HIS A 54 -9.30 -5.62 -20.20
N ALA A 55 -10.50 -5.90 -19.74
CA ALA A 55 -11.30 -4.96 -18.97
C ALA A 55 -11.47 -5.47 -17.53
N ILE A 56 -11.36 -4.54 -16.59
CA ILE A 56 -11.57 -4.77 -15.17
C ILE A 56 -12.70 -3.87 -14.69
N ASP A 57 -13.70 -4.47 -14.10
CA ASP A 57 -14.87 -3.83 -13.52
C ASP A 57 -14.97 -4.17 -12.04
N VAL A 58 -14.83 -3.19 -11.15
CA VAL A 58 -14.81 -3.42 -9.71
C VAL A 58 -15.59 -2.36 -8.95
N ALA A 59 -16.49 -2.81 -8.09
CA ALA A 59 -17.16 -1.99 -7.08
C ALA A 59 -16.48 -2.17 -5.72
N TYR A 60 -16.16 -1.07 -5.05
CA TYR A 60 -15.59 -1.05 -3.72
C TYR A 60 -16.62 -0.53 -2.73
N LEU A 61 -16.93 -1.32 -1.72
CA LEU A 61 -17.76 -0.94 -0.60
C LEU A 61 -16.85 -0.59 0.57
N GLY A 62 -16.85 0.67 0.99
CA GLY A 62 -15.96 1.20 2.00
C GLY A 62 -16.68 1.63 3.27
N LEU A 63 -16.02 1.40 4.40
CA LEU A 63 -16.36 1.96 5.69
C LEU A 63 -15.09 2.53 6.32
N ALA A 64 -15.10 3.82 6.61
CA ALA A 64 -13.98 4.50 7.26
C ALA A 64 -14.45 5.18 8.54
N SER A 65 -13.57 5.29 9.52
CA SER A 65 -13.84 6.04 10.72
C SER A 65 -12.59 6.74 11.23
N ASP A 66 -12.78 7.90 11.85
CA ASP A 66 -11.71 8.68 12.46
C ASP A 66 -12.24 9.49 13.64
N GLY A 67 -11.42 9.64 14.68
CA GLY A 67 -11.74 10.49 15.82
C GLY A 67 -11.17 10.03 17.13
N HIS A 68 -11.78 10.53 18.23
CA HIS A 68 -11.33 10.30 19.59
C HIS A 68 -12.32 9.45 20.38
N ILE A 69 -11.80 8.43 21.08
CA ILE A 69 -12.53 7.68 22.09
C ILE A 69 -11.80 7.86 23.43
N GLY A 70 -12.25 8.82 24.23
CA GLY A 70 -11.56 9.23 25.44
C GLY A 70 -10.22 9.90 25.12
N ARG A 71 -9.10 9.25 25.52
CA ARG A 71 -7.73 9.73 25.24
C ARG A 71 -7.06 9.07 24.02
N TYR A 72 -7.77 8.18 23.37
CA TYR A 72 -7.25 7.46 22.23
C TYR A 72 -7.76 8.07 20.94
N ASN A 73 -6.85 8.31 20.00
CA ASN A 73 -7.22 8.58 18.61
C ASN A 73 -7.34 7.23 17.90
N VAL A 74 -8.44 7.05 17.20
CA VAL A 74 -8.74 5.82 16.47
C VAL A 74 -9.06 6.18 15.04
N SER A 75 -8.35 5.58 14.09
CA SER A 75 -8.65 5.67 12.67
C SER A 75 -8.78 4.25 12.12
N SER A 76 -9.83 4.00 11.34
CA SER A 76 -10.02 2.69 10.73
C SER A 76 -10.58 2.79 9.32
N GLN A 77 -10.25 1.81 8.50
CA GLN A 77 -10.76 1.67 7.15
C GLN A 77 -11.02 0.18 6.84
N PHE A 78 -12.14 -0.07 6.22
CA PHE A 78 -12.49 -1.37 5.69
C PHE A 78 -13.01 -1.20 4.26
N TYR A 79 -12.56 -2.05 3.35
CA TYR A 79 -13.07 -2.10 1.99
C TYR A 79 -13.32 -3.54 1.57
N TYR A 80 -14.41 -3.73 0.82
CA TYR A 80 -14.69 -4.97 0.14
C TYR A 80 -14.85 -4.71 -1.35
N ALA A 81 -14.04 -5.38 -2.17
CA ALA A 81 -14.02 -5.24 -3.62
C ALA A 81 -14.73 -6.41 -4.28
N LEU A 82 -15.68 -6.11 -5.17
CA LEU A 82 -16.46 -7.06 -5.94
C LEU A 82 -16.42 -6.69 -7.41
N GLY A 83 -16.19 -7.68 -8.29
CA GLY A 83 -16.16 -7.38 -9.72
C GLY A 83 -15.71 -8.53 -10.57
N HIS A 84 -15.25 -8.20 -11.76
CA HIS A 84 -14.68 -9.19 -12.67
C HIS A 84 -13.53 -8.60 -13.49
N ASP A 85 -12.61 -9.48 -13.87
CA ASP A 85 -11.53 -9.24 -14.82
C ASP A 85 -11.75 -10.16 -16.02
N THR A 86 -11.82 -9.60 -17.21
CA THR A 86 -12.10 -10.39 -18.43
C THR A 86 -10.93 -11.28 -18.84
N LEU A 87 -9.71 -10.96 -18.41
CA LEU A 87 -8.52 -11.76 -18.61
C LEU A 87 -7.40 -11.34 -17.68
N ASN A 88 -7.20 -12.05 -16.58
CA ASN A 88 -6.04 -11.79 -15.73
C ASN A 88 -4.76 -12.31 -16.39
N ALA A 89 -3.72 -11.51 -16.37
CA ALA A 89 -2.45 -11.81 -17.03
C ALA A 89 -1.71 -13.00 -16.40
N LEU A 90 -1.80 -13.19 -15.09
CA LEU A 90 -1.16 -14.29 -14.36
C LEU A 90 -1.99 -15.58 -14.42
N ALA A 91 -3.28 -15.48 -14.20
CA ALA A 91 -4.21 -16.62 -14.24
C ALA A 91 -4.50 -17.08 -15.69
N ASN A 92 -4.27 -16.22 -16.68
CA ASN A 92 -4.56 -16.44 -18.11
C ASN A 92 -6.02 -16.86 -18.37
N GLN A 93 -6.94 -16.34 -17.59
CA GLN A 93 -8.39 -16.60 -17.69
C GLN A 93 -9.20 -15.44 -17.10
N GLN A 94 -10.50 -15.46 -17.39
CA GLN A 94 -11.46 -14.58 -16.73
C GLN A 94 -11.54 -14.93 -15.25
N GLN A 95 -11.67 -13.90 -14.39
CA GLN A 95 -11.79 -14.09 -12.96
C GLN A 95 -12.93 -13.26 -12.36
N GLU A 96 -13.56 -13.80 -11.35
CA GLU A 96 -14.46 -13.10 -10.45
C GLU A 96 -13.65 -12.52 -9.30
N ILE A 97 -13.81 -11.24 -9.01
CA ILE A 97 -13.07 -10.52 -7.98
C ILE A 97 -13.90 -10.51 -6.70
N SER A 98 -13.26 -10.93 -5.60
CA SER A 98 -13.83 -10.90 -4.26
C SER A 98 -12.72 -10.73 -3.25
N ALA A 99 -12.39 -9.49 -2.89
CA ALA A 99 -11.22 -9.16 -2.09
C ALA A 99 -11.56 -8.19 -0.96
N ALA A 100 -10.81 -8.25 0.13
CA ALA A 100 -11.07 -7.45 1.31
C ALA A 100 -9.80 -6.75 1.84
N PHE A 101 -10.02 -5.60 2.46
CA PHE A 101 -8.98 -4.78 3.09
C PHE A 101 -9.47 -4.26 4.43
N ALA A 102 -8.60 -4.27 5.42
CA ALA A 102 -8.83 -3.65 6.71
C ALA A 102 -7.56 -2.96 7.22
N ALA A 103 -7.70 -1.75 7.73
CA ALA A 103 -6.62 -1.02 8.39
C ALA A 103 -7.15 -0.31 9.63
N VAL A 104 -6.38 -0.35 10.71
CA VAL A 104 -6.70 0.31 11.98
C VAL A 104 -5.43 0.95 12.53
N GLU A 105 -5.51 2.19 12.94
CA GLU A 105 -4.47 2.87 13.72
C GLU A 105 -5.04 3.37 15.03
N LEU A 106 -4.36 3.07 16.11
CA LEU A 106 -4.63 3.55 17.45
C LEU A 106 -3.46 4.39 17.93
N SER A 107 -3.72 5.61 18.39
CA SER A 107 -2.71 6.43 19.01
C SER A 107 -3.15 7.00 20.35
N TYR A 108 -2.16 7.24 21.21
CA TYR A 108 -2.34 7.82 22.54
C TYR A 108 -1.35 8.96 22.72
N ASP A 109 -1.88 10.14 22.95
CA ASP A 109 -1.10 11.36 23.19
C ASP A 109 -0.85 11.56 24.69
N ARG A 110 0.42 11.67 25.06
CA ARG A 110 0.83 12.01 26.43
C ARG A 110 1.89 13.09 26.41
N ASP A 111 1.50 14.28 26.83
CA ASP A 111 2.32 15.49 26.81
C ASP A 111 2.88 15.75 25.40
N TYR A 112 4.20 15.63 25.21
CA TYR A 112 4.90 15.82 23.93
C TYR A 112 5.23 14.50 23.22
N THR A 113 4.63 13.39 23.68
CA THR A 113 4.89 12.06 23.11
C THR A 113 3.58 11.46 22.60
N ARG A 114 3.61 10.94 21.36
CA ARG A 114 2.53 10.15 20.78
C ARG A 114 2.99 8.71 20.60
N PHE A 115 2.28 7.78 21.19
CA PHE A 115 2.43 6.35 20.96
C PHE A 115 1.42 5.93 19.90
N ARG A 116 1.86 5.16 18.90
CA ARG A 116 1.02 4.62 17.84
C ARG A 116 1.19 3.12 17.70
N THR A 117 0.09 2.45 17.36
CA THR A 117 0.11 1.08 16.85
C THR A 117 -0.87 0.98 15.70
N SER A 118 -0.45 0.35 14.63
CA SER A 118 -1.26 0.22 13.41
C SER A 118 -1.25 -1.22 12.93
N PHE A 119 -2.37 -1.65 12.39
CA PHE A 119 -2.53 -2.96 11.77
C PHE A 119 -3.19 -2.78 10.40
N LEU A 120 -2.65 -3.48 9.40
CA LEU A 120 -3.21 -3.55 8.06
C LEU A 120 -3.27 -5.00 7.61
N TRP A 121 -4.40 -5.38 7.05
CA TRP A 121 -4.60 -6.62 6.34
C TRP A 121 -5.22 -6.34 4.97
N ALA A 122 -4.55 -6.76 3.92
CA ALA A 122 -5.07 -6.86 2.57
C ALA A 122 -5.10 -8.33 2.19
N SER A 123 -6.24 -8.84 1.77
CA SER A 123 -6.35 -10.23 1.34
C SER A 123 -5.39 -10.53 0.18
N GLY A 124 -4.83 -11.74 0.15
CA GLY A 124 -4.02 -12.26 -0.93
C GLY A 124 -4.76 -13.35 -1.71
N ASP A 125 -4.29 -13.63 -2.90
CA ASP A 125 -4.80 -14.75 -3.69
C ASP A 125 -4.04 -16.03 -3.34
N ARG A 126 -4.79 -17.04 -2.91
CA ARG A 126 -4.24 -18.34 -2.46
C ARG A 126 -4.18 -19.39 -3.55
N ASP A 127 -4.91 -19.19 -4.64
CA ASP A 127 -4.92 -20.08 -5.79
C ASP A 127 -5.03 -19.28 -7.10
N PRO A 128 -3.92 -18.74 -7.59
CA PRO A 128 -3.89 -17.88 -8.78
C PRO A 128 -4.30 -18.60 -10.07
N ASN A 129 -4.55 -19.90 -10.04
CA ASN A 129 -4.95 -20.68 -11.21
C ASN A 129 -6.47 -20.92 -11.30
N ASN A 130 -7.24 -20.54 -10.30
CA ASN A 130 -8.69 -20.68 -10.31
C ASN A 130 -9.38 -19.47 -10.97
N SER A 131 -10.71 -19.48 -11.03
CA SER A 131 -11.53 -18.40 -11.62
C SER A 131 -11.88 -17.27 -10.64
N HIS A 132 -11.28 -17.23 -9.44
CA HIS A 132 -11.55 -16.25 -8.41
C HIS A 132 -10.27 -15.53 -8.03
N ALA A 133 -10.28 -14.20 -8.11
CA ALA A 133 -9.18 -13.34 -7.68
C ALA A 133 -9.51 -12.74 -6.31
N THR A 134 -8.73 -13.07 -5.30
CA THR A 134 -8.98 -12.70 -3.91
C THR A 134 -7.95 -11.74 -3.31
N GLY A 135 -6.92 -11.37 -4.03
CA GLY A 135 -5.91 -10.40 -3.59
C GLY A 135 -6.43 -8.97 -3.72
N PHE A 136 -6.48 -8.24 -2.61
CA PHE A 136 -6.98 -6.86 -2.62
C PHE A 136 -6.02 -5.91 -3.33
N ASP A 137 -6.58 -5.09 -4.21
CA ASP A 137 -5.89 -3.99 -4.85
C ASP A 137 -6.78 -2.75 -4.91
N ALA A 138 -6.22 -1.57 -4.64
CA ALA A 138 -6.92 -0.30 -4.63
C ALA A 138 -6.52 0.53 -5.85
N PRO A 139 -7.45 1.19 -6.55
CA PRO A 139 -7.11 2.04 -7.69
C PRO A 139 -6.21 3.20 -7.28
N PHE A 140 -6.42 3.75 -6.09
CA PHE A 140 -5.66 4.87 -5.53
C PHE A 140 -5.32 4.60 -4.05
N PRO A 141 -4.19 3.94 -3.76
CA PRO A 141 -3.77 3.72 -2.38
C PRO A 141 -3.43 5.04 -1.69
N ASN A 142 -3.88 5.21 -0.44
CA ASN A 142 -3.51 6.35 0.39
C ASN A 142 -2.25 6.00 1.20
N GLU A 143 -1.26 6.87 1.14
CA GLU A 143 0.09 6.63 1.64
C GLU A 143 0.30 7.00 3.10
N ASN A 144 -0.69 7.63 3.75
CA ASN A 144 -0.50 8.17 5.09
C ASN A 144 -0.91 7.18 6.18
N PHE A 145 -0.17 6.07 6.27
CA PHE A 145 -0.42 4.99 7.24
C PHE A 145 0.91 4.42 7.78
N ALA A 146 0.91 3.89 9.00
CA ALA A 146 2.04 3.19 9.63
C ALA A 146 3.39 3.92 9.52
N GLY A 147 3.40 5.22 9.80
CA GLY A 147 4.57 6.08 9.69
C GLY A 147 4.71 6.81 8.37
N GLY A 148 3.82 6.59 7.44
CA GLY A 148 3.72 7.36 6.21
C GLY A 148 5.00 7.34 5.40
N ASN A 149 5.34 8.49 4.84
CA ASN A 149 6.50 8.67 3.97
C ASN A 149 7.88 8.39 4.60
N PHE A 150 7.98 8.16 5.91
CA PHE A 150 9.24 7.81 6.55
C PHE A 150 9.62 6.34 6.31
N SER A 151 8.67 5.44 6.08
CA SER A 151 8.94 4.03 5.91
C SER A 151 9.66 3.72 4.58
N TYR A 152 10.53 2.71 4.59
CA TYR A 152 11.18 2.21 3.38
C TYR A 152 10.16 1.63 2.41
N TRP A 153 9.28 0.76 2.92
CA TRP A 153 8.28 0.03 2.15
C TRP A 153 7.36 0.95 1.35
N GLN A 154 6.93 2.05 1.95
CA GLN A 154 6.03 2.98 1.30
C GLN A 154 6.75 3.92 0.32
N ARG A 155 8.01 4.29 0.60
CA ARG A 155 8.76 5.26 -0.19
C ARG A 155 9.52 4.62 -1.36
N GLN A 156 9.98 3.38 -1.20
CA GLN A 156 10.82 2.70 -2.18
C GLN A 156 10.07 1.56 -2.87
N SER A 157 10.12 1.53 -4.18
CA SER A 157 9.61 0.37 -4.92
C SER A 157 10.61 -0.79 -4.88
N ILE A 158 10.09 -2.00 -4.72
CA ILE A 158 10.88 -3.23 -4.75
C ILE A 158 10.64 -3.90 -6.10
N ARG A 159 11.67 -3.98 -6.91
CA ARG A 159 11.58 -4.53 -8.26
C ARG A 159 11.60 -6.05 -8.23
N LEU A 160 10.76 -6.67 -9.05
CA LEU A 160 10.71 -8.10 -9.30
C LEU A 160 10.51 -8.35 -10.79
N PHE A 161 11.50 -8.92 -11.46
CA PHE A 161 11.45 -9.32 -12.89
C PHE A 161 10.90 -8.25 -13.86
N GLY A 162 11.28 -7.00 -13.69
CA GLY A 162 10.82 -5.88 -14.53
C GLY A 162 9.52 -5.24 -14.06
N THR A 163 8.81 -5.84 -13.11
CA THR A 163 7.70 -5.23 -12.39
C THR A 163 8.14 -4.79 -11.00
N ASN A 164 7.30 -4.05 -10.32
CA ASN A 164 7.52 -3.71 -8.92
C ASN A 164 6.74 -4.67 -8.02
N LEU A 165 7.38 -5.18 -6.96
CA LEU A 165 6.68 -5.92 -5.92
C LEU A 165 5.71 -4.98 -5.19
N THR A 166 6.19 -3.76 -4.91
CA THR A 166 5.34 -2.63 -4.52
C THR A 166 5.74 -1.42 -5.34
N ASN A 167 4.79 -0.57 -5.68
CA ASN A 167 5.08 0.74 -6.26
C ASN A 167 5.42 1.73 -5.14
N ALA A 168 6.35 2.67 -5.42
CA ALA A 168 6.67 3.74 -4.49
C ALA A 168 5.40 4.48 -4.07
N GLY A 169 5.21 4.67 -2.77
CA GLY A 169 4.02 5.28 -2.21
C GLY A 169 2.80 4.35 -2.11
N SER A 170 2.97 3.04 -2.24
CA SER A 170 1.95 2.03 -1.98
C SER A 170 2.47 1.00 -0.98
N LEU A 171 1.62 0.58 -0.05
CA LEU A 171 1.93 -0.50 0.88
C LEU A 171 1.63 -1.89 0.29
N LEU A 172 0.81 -1.96 -0.74
CA LEU A 172 0.31 -3.23 -1.28
C LEU A 172 1.29 -3.81 -2.31
N PRO A 173 1.62 -5.10 -2.22
CA PRO A 173 2.42 -5.81 -3.22
C PRO A 173 1.53 -6.23 -4.41
N ASP A 174 1.06 -5.26 -5.17
CA ASP A 174 0.05 -5.44 -6.22
C ASP A 174 0.58 -6.02 -7.53
N LEU A 175 1.90 -6.14 -7.69
CA LEU A 175 2.58 -6.61 -8.91
C LEU A 175 2.26 -5.78 -10.17
N ARG A 176 1.78 -4.57 -10.01
CA ARG A 176 1.57 -3.66 -11.15
C ARG A 176 2.90 -3.12 -11.69
N THR A 177 2.94 -2.82 -12.96
CA THR A 177 4.10 -2.15 -13.58
C THR A 177 4.20 -0.68 -13.20
N SER A 178 3.06 -0.04 -13.01
CA SER A 178 2.95 1.37 -12.68
C SER A 178 1.71 1.65 -11.84
N ARG A 179 1.86 2.45 -10.81
CA ARG A 179 0.75 2.93 -9.98
C ARG A 179 -0.27 3.77 -10.74
N ILE A 180 0.20 4.53 -11.75
CA ILE A 180 -0.65 5.48 -12.48
C ILE A 180 -1.22 4.85 -13.74
N GLN A 181 -0.46 4.00 -14.42
CA GLN A 181 -0.77 3.48 -15.73
C GLN A 181 -1.07 1.98 -15.75
N GLY A 182 -0.59 1.21 -14.75
CA GLY A 182 -0.90 -0.21 -14.59
C GLY A 182 -2.35 -0.40 -14.14
N GLN A 183 -3.03 -1.40 -14.70
CA GLN A 183 -4.36 -1.80 -14.24
C GLN A 183 -4.31 -2.40 -12.84
N THR A 184 -5.43 -2.36 -12.10
CA THR A 184 -5.55 -3.09 -10.84
C THR A 184 -5.36 -4.59 -11.07
N ASN A 185 -4.65 -5.23 -10.13
CA ASN A 185 -4.37 -6.66 -10.21
C ASN A 185 -4.80 -7.36 -8.92
N PHE A 186 -5.87 -8.15 -8.99
CA PHE A 186 -6.43 -8.88 -7.85
C PHE A 186 -5.82 -10.29 -7.69
N VAL A 187 -4.89 -10.67 -8.56
CA VAL A 187 -4.03 -11.84 -8.38
C VAL A 187 -2.70 -11.36 -7.82
N ASN A 188 -2.68 -11.11 -6.53
CA ASN A 188 -1.53 -10.57 -5.81
C ASN A 188 -1.36 -11.25 -4.45
N PRO A 189 -0.19 -11.15 -3.81
CA PRO A 189 0.07 -11.86 -2.56
C PRO A 189 -0.62 -11.26 -1.32
N GLY A 190 -1.27 -10.10 -1.42
CA GLY A 190 -1.78 -9.39 -0.25
C GLY A 190 -0.72 -8.99 0.75
N LEU A 191 -1.13 -8.37 1.86
CA LEU A 191 -0.20 -7.85 2.87
C LEU A 191 -0.79 -7.95 4.28
N LEU A 192 0.02 -8.39 5.22
CA LEU A 192 -0.14 -8.17 6.65
C LEU A 192 0.95 -7.21 7.12
N LEU A 193 0.54 -6.13 7.80
CA LEU A 193 1.47 -5.18 8.40
C LEU A 193 1.07 -4.90 9.84
N TYR A 194 2.04 -4.94 10.72
CA TYR A 194 1.92 -4.46 12.09
C TYR A 194 2.95 -3.38 12.35
N ASN A 195 2.52 -2.23 12.88
CA ASN A 195 3.37 -1.09 13.18
C ASN A 195 3.37 -0.77 14.67
N LEU A 196 4.54 -0.39 15.16
CA LEU A 196 4.75 0.31 16.41
C LEU A 196 5.44 1.63 16.11
N GLY A 197 4.84 2.72 16.54
CA GLY A 197 5.34 4.08 16.32
C GLY A 197 5.45 4.87 17.62
N ILE A 198 6.44 5.74 17.66
CA ILE A 198 6.58 6.72 18.73
C ILE A 198 7.06 8.05 18.15
N ASP A 199 6.29 9.10 18.40
CA ASP A 199 6.62 10.44 17.92
C ASP A 199 6.88 11.35 19.12
N PHE A 200 7.79 12.31 18.94
CA PHE A 200 8.14 13.30 19.95
C PHE A 200 8.05 14.70 19.38
N ASP A 201 7.26 15.55 19.99
CA ASP A 201 7.25 16.99 19.73
C ASP A 201 8.35 17.65 20.57
N VAL A 202 9.60 17.62 20.06
CA VAL A 202 10.79 18.12 20.76
C VAL A 202 10.71 19.62 21.01
N THR A 203 10.18 20.35 20.05
CA THR A 203 9.81 21.77 20.15
C THR A 203 8.55 22.02 19.33
N PRO A 204 7.86 23.17 19.48
CA PRO A 204 6.73 23.48 18.60
C PRO A 204 7.06 23.50 17.10
N LYS A 205 8.35 23.55 16.74
CA LYS A 205 8.84 23.56 15.36
C LYS A 205 9.42 22.24 14.90
N LEU A 206 9.73 21.33 15.81
CA LEU A 206 10.46 20.08 15.50
C LEU A 206 9.77 18.88 16.09
N LYS A 207 9.33 17.99 15.20
CA LYS A 207 8.76 16.67 15.52
C LYS A 207 9.72 15.58 15.07
N LEU A 208 9.96 14.60 15.93
CA LEU A 208 10.65 13.35 15.58
C LEU A 208 9.62 12.24 15.41
N VAL A 209 9.79 11.42 14.37
CA VAL A 209 8.91 10.30 14.02
C VAL A 209 9.73 9.03 13.95
N ASN A 210 9.32 8.01 14.69
CA ASN A 210 10.00 6.70 14.67
C ASN A 210 8.97 5.61 14.42
N ASN A 211 9.28 4.67 13.51
CA ASN A 211 8.41 3.56 13.17
C ASN A 211 9.17 2.25 13.10
N PHE A 212 8.50 1.22 13.51
CA PHE A 212 8.95 -0.16 13.42
C PHE A 212 7.81 -0.99 12.82
N ASN A 213 7.97 -1.43 11.56
CA ASN A 213 6.99 -2.20 10.82
C ASN A 213 7.43 -3.64 10.67
N PHE A 214 6.51 -4.56 10.92
CA PHE A 214 6.64 -5.98 10.58
C PHE A 214 5.74 -6.26 9.38
N LEU A 215 6.27 -6.95 8.36
CA LEU A 215 5.61 -7.12 7.08
C LEU A 215 5.57 -8.60 6.69
N TRP A 216 4.38 -9.07 6.27
CA TRP A 216 4.19 -10.42 5.74
C TRP A 216 3.33 -10.36 4.47
N PHE A 217 3.62 -11.23 3.51
CA PHE A 217 2.64 -11.60 2.50
C PHE A 217 1.47 -12.32 3.17
N GLU A 218 0.23 -12.04 2.77
CA GLU A 218 -0.91 -12.82 3.23
C GLU A 218 -0.88 -14.22 2.60
N SER A 219 -0.50 -14.30 1.32
CA SER A 219 -0.28 -15.56 0.62
C SER A 219 0.94 -15.47 -0.30
N SER A 220 1.79 -16.50 -0.31
CA SER A 220 2.92 -16.60 -1.23
C SER A 220 2.59 -17.28 -2.56
N ALA A 221 1.39 -17.84 -2.73
CA ALA A 221 1.02 -18.67 -3.87
C ALA A 221 1.21 -17.96 -5.23
N VAL A 222 0.81 -16.69 -5.32
CA VAL A 222 1.00 -15.88 -6.53
C VAL A 222 2.48 -15.70 -6.86
N LEU A 223 3.30 -15.45 -5.83
CA LEU A 223 4.74 -15.27 -6.00
C LEU A 223 5.42 -16.56 -6.43
N GLU A 224 5.01 -17.70 -5.85
CA GLU A 224 5.52 -19.01 -6.23
C GLU A 224 5.24 -19.34 -7.69
N GLN A 225 4.05 -19.02 -8.18
CA GLN A 225 3.70 -19.15 -9.59
C GLN A 225 4.52 -18.20 -10.46
N TYR A 226 4.65 -16.95 -10.06
CA TYR A 226 5.34 -15.93 -10.85
C TYR A 226 6.84 -16.22 -11.02
N VAL A 227 7.50 -16.70 -9.97
CA VAL A 227 8.94 -17.03 -10.02
C VAL A 227 9.22 -18.51 -10.38
N TYR A 228 8.19 -19.32 -10.61
CA TYR A 228 8.29 -20.76 -10.85
C TYR A 228 9.09 -21.50 -9.75
N ALA A 229 8.86 -21.15 -8.51
CA ALA A 229 9.56 -21.72 -7.37
C ALA A 229 8.63 -21.87 -6.18
N GLY A 230 8.54 -23.07 -5.61
CA GLY A 230 7.81 -23.31 -4.37
C GLY A 230 8.63 -23.01 -3.11
N GLY A 231 7.94 -22.90 -1.99
CA GLY A 231 8.56 -22.74 -0.65
C GLY A 231 8.94 -21.30 -0.32
N ILE A 232 8.27 -20.31 -0.91
CA ILE A 232 8.43 -18.91 -0.53
C ILE A 232 7.74 -18.67 0.81
N GLY A 233 8.51 -18.23 1.80
CA GLY A 233 7.97 -17.86 3.11
C GLY A 233 7.14 -16.59 3.07
N ASN A 234 6.26 -16.40 4.06
CA ASN A 234 5.42 -15.20 4.10
C ASN A 234 6.11 -13.98 4.72
N PHE A 235 7.10 -14.15 5.60
CA PHE A 235 7.73 -13.02 6.29
C PHE A 235 8.60 -12.19 5.35
N ILE A 236 8.13 -10.99 4.99
CA ILE A 236 8.85 -10.05 4.11
C ILE A 236 10.05 -9.46 4.84
N GLY A 237 9.86 -9.01 6.09
CA GLY A 237 10.93 -8.41 6.87
C GLY A 237 10.46 -7.34 7.84
N ASN A 238 11.45 -6.63 8.38
CA ASN A 238 11.24 -5.49 9.26
C ASN A 238 11.65 -4.21 8.55
N ASP A 239 10.78 -3.21 8.58
CA ASP A 239 11.06 -1.87 8.11
C ASP A 239 11.18 -0.92 9.30
N ILE A 240 12.34 -0.36 9.48
CA ILE A 240 12.66 0.54 10.58
C ILE A 240 12.91 1.93 9.99
N SER A 241 12.20 2.93 10.48
CA SER A 241 12.39 4.29 10.01
C SER A 241 12.43 5.30 11.14
N MET A 242 13.26 6.32 10.92
CA MET A 242 13.36 7.49 11.79
C MET A 242 13.47 8.74 10.93
N GLY A 243 12.76 9.78 11.35
CA GLY A 243 12.86 11.05 10.66
C GLY A 243 12.41 12.21 11.53
N CYS A 244 12.53 13.39 10.97
CA CYS A 244 12.02 14.59 11.61
C CYS A 244 11.29 15.49 10.63
N GLU A 245 10.38 16.25 11.16
CA GLU A 245 9.63 17.29 10.50
C GLU A 245 9.91 18.62 11.19
N TYR A 246 10.43 19.57 10.41
CA TYR A 246 10.76 20.91 10.90
C TYR A 246 9.89 21.97 10.24
N ARG A 247 9.19 22.75 11.05
CA ARG A 247 8.29 23.85 10.65
C ARG A 247 8.86 25.20 11.10
N PRO A 248 9.76 25.82 10.33
CA PRO A 248 10.44 27.06 10.76
C PRO A 248 9.49 28.22 11.09
N LEU A 249 8.37 28.31 10.38
CA LEU A 249 7.38 29.38 10.53
C LEU A 249 6.22 29.04 11.48
N LEU A 250 6.25 27.91 12.18
CA LEU A 250 5.14 27.38 12.99
C LEU A 250 3.83 27.19 12.19
N SER A 251 3.92 27.10 10.89
CA SER A 251 2.83 26.87 9.96
C SER A 251 3.23 25.81 8.94
N ASN A 252 2.25 25.32 8.16
CA ASN A 252 2.50 24.37 7.09
C ASN A 252 3.01 25.04 5.77
N ASN A 253 3.15 26.37 5.77
CA ASN A 253 3.63 27.11 4.60
C ASN A 253 5.09 26.77 4.23
N ALA A 254 5.89 26.37 5.21
CA ALA A 254 7.23 25.88 5.00
C ALA A 254 7.46 24.69 5.92
N VAL A 255 7.68 23.54 5.33
CA VAL A 255 7.96 22.27 6.05
C VAL A 255 9.19 21.62 5.44
N VAL A 256 10.15 21.28 6.29
CA VAL A 256 11.32 20.48 5.91
C VAL A 256 11.20 19.13 6.59
N THR A 257 11.16 18.07 5.79
CA THR A 257 11.11 16.71 6.28
C THR A 257 12.36 15.97 5.84
N PHE A 258 13.04 15.31 6.77
CA PHE A 258 14.12 14.40 6.42
C PHE A 258 14.00 13.10 7.20
N GLY A 259 14.44 12.00 6.60
CA GLY A 259 14.36 10.70 7.23
C GLY A 259 15.34 9.70 6.64
N VAL A 260 15.55 8.64 7.42
CA VAL A 260 16.26 7.44 7.01
C VAL A 260 15.40 6.24 7.33
N SER A 261 15.45 5.25 6.45
CA SER A 261 14.71 4.01 6.62
C SER A 261 15.53 2.82 6.14
N THR A 262 15.26 1.66 6.73
CA THR A 262 15.90 0.40 6.33
C THR A 262 14.89 -0.72 6.33
N LEU A 263 14.88 -1.50 5.25
CA LEU A 263 14.19 -2.79 5.19
C LEU A 263 15.20 -3.89 5.47
N ILE A 264 15.00 -4.63 6.56
CA ILE A 264 15.77 -5.84 6.92
C ILE A 264 15.01 -7.03 6.35
N PRO A 265 15.53 -7.69 5.28
CA PRO A 265 14.84 -8.75 4.59
C PRO A 265 14.58 -9.97 5.46
N GLY A 266 13.33 -10.44 5.47
CA GLY A 266 12.91 -11.70 6.09
C GLY A 266 13.02 -12.90 5.14
N GLY A 267 12.60 -14.07 5.60
CA GLY A 267 12.68 -15.31 4.83
C GLY A 267 11.91 -15.28 3.53
N GLY A 268 10.71 -14.69 3.52
CA GLY A 268 9.90 -14.57 2.30
C GLY A 268 10.55 -13.69 1.25
N PHE A 269 11.08 -12.53 1.65
CA PHE A 269 11.80 -11.65 0.74
C PHE A 269 13.09 -12.33 0.21
N LYS A 270 13.86 -12.96 1.07
CA LYS A 270 15.10 -13.67 0.68
C LYS A 270 14.83 -14.79 -0.31
N SER A 271 13.80 -15.59 -0.09
CA SER A 271 13.48 -16.72 -0.97
C SER A 271 13.08 -16.31 -2.40
N LEU A 272 12.60 -15.07 -2.59
CA LEU A 272 12.34 -14.52 -3.92
C LEU A 272 13.62 -14.22 -4.71
N TYR A 273 14.71 -13.86 -4.02
CA TYR A 273 15.95 -13.38 -4.65
C TYR A 273 17.12 -14.34 -4.55
N ASP A 274 17.10 -15.34 -3.66
CA ASP A 274 18.21 -16.28 -3.43
C ASP A 274 18.69 -17.01 -4.69
N LYS A 275 17.80 -17.19 -5.66
CA LYS A 275 18.17 -17.81 -6.95
C LYS A 275 18.99 -16.92 -7.87
N TYR A 276 18.95 -15.60 -7.63
CA TYR A 276 19.53 -14.58 -8.52
C TYR A 276 20.65 -13.79 -7.87
N GLN A 277 20.73 -13.81 -6.53
CA GLN A 277 21.73 -13.11 -5.75
C GLN A 277 22.23 -14.02 -4.62
N SER A 278 23.53 -14.05 -4.41
CA SER A 278 24.17 -14.86 -3.35
C SER A 278 23.81 -14.38 -1.91
N THR A 279 23.44 -13.12 -1.76
CA THR A 279 23.03 -12.50 -0.48
C THR A 279 21.97 -11.45 -0.74
N VAL A 280 20.99 -11.35 0.16
CA VAL A 280 20.00 -10.29 0.17
C VAL A 280 20.28 -9.41 1.39
N ASP A 281 20.97 -8.31 1.15
CA ASP A 281 21.39 -7.36 2.19
C ASP A 281 20.25 -6.43 2.61
N PRO A 282 20.32 -5.82 3.81
CA PRO A 282 19.39 -4.77 4.21
C PRO A 282 19.37 -3.62 3.21
N GLN A 283 18.17 -3.18 2.86
CA GLN A 283 17.97 -2.05 1.96
C GLN A 283 17.89 -0.77 2.79
N VAL A 284 18.62 0.27 2.40
CA VAL A 284 18.65 1.56 3.11
C VAL A 284 18.25 2.68 2.17
N ALA A 285 17.42 3.60 2.68
CA ALA A 285 17.05 4.82 1.97
C ALA A 285 17.12 6.03 2.90
N GLY A 286 17.48 7.18 2.34
CA GLY A 286 17.41 8.48 2.99
C GLY A 286 16.78 9.50 2.07
N PHE A 287 16.10 10.50 2.64
CA PHE A 287 15.44 11.54 1.86
C PHE A 287 15.41 12.88 2.61
N ILE A 288 15.27 13.95 1.85
CA ILE A 288 14.96 15.29 2.33
C ILE A 288 13.91 15.87 1.40
N ASP A 289 12.80 16.33 1.98
CA ASP A 289 11.72 16.98 1.25
C ASP A 289 11.54 18.41 1.76
N PHE A 290 11.35 19.34 0.83
CA PHE A 290 11.02 20.74 1.09
C PHE A 290 9.66 21.03 0.53
N VAL A 291 8.71 21.38 1.38
CA VAL A 291 7.35 21.76 0.99
C VAL A 291 7.17 23.25 1.27
N LEU A 292 6.87 24.01 0.23
CA LEU A 292 6.50 25.42 0.31
C LEU A 292 5.08 25.58 -0.23
N GLN A 293 4.20 26.16 0.57
CA GLN A 293 2.82 26.46 0.20
C GLN A 293 2.57 27.97 0.35
N TYR A 294 2.00 28.58 -0.67
CA TYR A 294 1.68 30.01 -0.71
C TYR A 294 0.23 30.26 -1.12
#